data_b63b8962f0ef421ac1ef56fbbfe2bb5d
#
_entry.id   b63b8962f0ef421ac1ef56fbbfe2bb5d
#
_cell.length_a   1.000
_cell.length_b   1.000
_cell.length_c   1.000
_cell.angle_alpha   90.00
_cell.angle_beta   90.00
_cell.angle_gamma   90.00
#
_symmetry.space_group_name_H-M   'P 1'
#
loop_
_entity.id
_entity.type
_entity.pdbx_description
1 polymer ?
#
loop_
_entity_poly.entity_id
_entity_poly.type
_entity_poly.pdbx_seq_one_letter_code
_entity_poly.pdbx_strand_id
1 'polypeptide(L)'
;MSQITTCTFFKLETFSNKLWAFSQMQLGHSHFKNIEGLVFYKLLGSGAENGFSSKPNFGTYALLCIWESEIKATAFFENNSFFNNYKSRSAESFTVFAHAAEAHGKWDGKQPFVSSATLALDKPVMVLTRASIRISKLISFWRKVGQVSKSLEEYDGLALSIGVGEWPLIQQATLSIWKTQAEMIDYAYKNEKHKEVVRLTRKLKWYKEELFARFIPYKFIGQWKGKNVANFLEI
;
A
#
# COMPACT_ATOMS: atom_id res chain seq x y z
N MET A 1 4.08 -23.77 -5.71
CA MET A 1 4.18 -22.77 -4.62
C MET A 1 3.45 -21.53 -5.07
N SER A 2 2.67 -20.89 -4.20
CA SER A 2 1.90 -19.68 -4.56
C SER A 2 2.73 -18.42 -4.31
N GLN A 3 2.59 -17.44 -5.19
CA GLN A 3 3.20 -16.12 -5.05
C GLN A 3 2.68 -15.43 -3.78
N ILE A 4 3.56 -14.79 -3.03
CA ILE A 4 3.24 -14.03 -1.81
C ILE A 4 3.48 -12.54 -2.04
N THR A 5 2.55 -11.71 -1.61
CA THR A 5 2.72 -10.26 -1.54
C THR A 5 2.94 -9.86 -0.09
N THR A 6 3.96 -9.06 0.16
CA THR A 6 4.20 -8.44 1.46
C THR A 6 4.19 -6.92 1.33
N CYS A 7 3.58 -6.24 2.29
CA CYS A 7 3.69 -4.80 2.40
C CYS A 7 4.10 -4.43 3.82
N THR A 8 5.24 -3.76 3.95
CA THR A 8 5.77 -3.28 5.22
C THR A 8 5.69 -1.78 5.28
N PHE A 9 5.18 -1.24 6.38
CA PHE A 9 5.17 0.19 6.69
C PHE A 9 6.14 0.47 7.82
N PHE A 10 6.86 1.60 7.71
CA PHE A 10 7.84 2.06 8.67
C PHE A 10 7.48 3.47 9.12
N LYS A 11 7.42 3.70 10.43
CA LYS A 11 7.23 5.01 11.04
C LYS A 11 8.54 5.48 11.68
N LEU A 12 9.07 6.59 11.18
CA LEU A 12 10.29 7.20 11.68
C LEU A 12 9.97 8.53 12.37
N GLU A 13 10.56 8.77 13.54
CA GLU A 13 10.25 9.94 14.36
C GLU A 13 11.38 10.97 14.37
N THR A 14 12.64 10.53 14.48
CA THR A 14 13.76 11.48 14.54
C THR A 14 14.09 12.08 13.18
N PHE A 15 14.58 13.30 13.18
CA PHE A 15 14.97 14.01 11.95
C PHE A 15 16.05 13.23 11.15
N SER A 16 17.05 12.71 11.85
CA SER A 16 18.13 11.94 11.23
C SER A 16 17.62 10.67 10.52
N ASN A 17 16.70 9.93 11.17
CA ASN A 17 16.11 8.75 10.58
C ASN A 17 15.20 9.08 9.39
N LYS A 18 14.44 10.18 9.44
CA LYS A 18 13.63 10.66 8.32
C LYS A 18 14.51 11.03 7.11
N LEU A 19 15.60 11.76 7.35
CA LEU A 19 16.55 12.14 6.30
C LEU A 19 17.22 10.91 5.69
N TRP A 20 17.65 9.97 6.54
CA TRP A 20 18.22 8.71 6.08
C TRP A 20 17.21 7.93 5.22
N ALA A 21 15.98 7.74 5.68
CA ALA A 21 14.96 7.01 4.92
C ALA A 21 14.60 7.71 3.59
N PHE A 22 14.59 9.04 3.57
CA PHE A 22 14.41 9.79 2.34
C PHE A 22 15.54 9.51 1.33
N SER A 23 16.80 9.45 1.78
CA SER A 23 17.93 9.09 0.90
C SER A 23 17.79 7.66 0.36
N GLN A 24 17.18 6.73 1.11
CA GLN A 24 16.98 5.36 0.67
C GLN A 24 15.95 5.23 -0.45
N MET A 25 15.09 6.21 -0.67
CA MET A 25 14.19 6.21 -1.83
C MET A 25 14.94 6.17 -3.16
N GLN A 26 16.17 6.68 -3.20
CA GLN A 26 17.05 6.60 -4.36
C GLN A 26 18.14 5.54 -4.19
N LEU A 27 18.85 5.55 -3.07
CA LEU A 27 20.02 4.69 -2.84
C LEU A 27 19.63 3.24 -2.54
N GLY A 28 18.46 3.04 -1.92
CA GLY A 28 17.98 1.74 -1.47
C GLY A 28 17.79 0.71 -2.58
N HIS A 29 17.55 1.14 -3.81
CA HIS A 29 17.34 0.25 -4.96
C HIS A 29 18.50 -0.72 -5.21
N SER A 30 19.73 -0.34 -4.85
CA SER A 30 20.91 -1.20 -4.98
C SER A 30 20.82 -2.49 -4.15
N HIS A 31 20.12 -2.42 -3.00
CA HIS A 31 19.94 -3.55 -2.08
C HIS A 31 18.94 -4.61 -2.55
N PHE A 32 18.17 -4.31 -3.60
CA PHE A 32 17.17 -5.24 -4.16
C PHE A 32 17.65 -5.97 -5.40
N LYS A 33 18.91 -5.73 -5.81
CA LYS A 33 19.53 -6.50 -6.89
C LYS A 33 19.84 -7.91 -6.38
N ASN A 34 19.44 -8.92 -7.15
CA ASN A 34 19.77 -10.33 -6.89
C ASN A 34 19.25 -10.91 -5.56
N ILE A 35 18.14 -10.39 -5.04
CA ILE A 35 17.45 -11.04 -3.91
C ILE A 35 16.73 -12.29 -4.42
N GLU A 36 17.08 -13.43 -3.85
CA GLU A 36 16.54 -14.72 -4.24
C GLU A 36 15.03 -14.80 -4.00
N GLY A 37 14.28 -15.16 -5.03
CA GLY A 37 12.82 -15.28 -5.00
C GLY A 37 12.04 -13.96 -4.97
N LEU A 38 12.71 -12.80 -5.10
CA LEU A 38 12.04 -11.52 -5.24
C LEU A 38 11.64 -11.30 -6.71
N VAL A 39 10.33 -11.25 -6.96
CA VAL A 39 9.75 -11.08 -8.31
C VAL A 39 9.58 -9.61 -8.67
N PHE A 40 9.16 -8.81 -7.69
CA PHE A 40 8.87 -7.39 -7.86
C PHE A 40 8.98 -6.66 -6.54
N TYR A 41 9.38 -5.40 -6.55
CA TYR A 41 9.39 -4.57 -5.36
C TYR A 41 9.15 -3.10 -5.67
N LYS A 42 8.71 -2.36 -4.65
CA LYS A 42 8.57 -0.91 -4.66
C LYS A 42 8.96 -0.33 -3.32
N LEU A 43 9.84 0.68 -3.37
CA LEU A 43 10.08 1.60 -2.26
C LEU A 43 9.12 2.78 -2.42
N LEU A 44 8.38 3.10 -1.37
CA LEU A 44 7.30 4.07 -1.40
C LEU A 44 7.45 5.06 -0.25
N GLY A 45 7.31 6.34 -0.54
CA GLY A 45 7.10 7.37 0.47
C GLY A 45 5.62 7.54 0.78
N SER A 46 5.28 8.43 1.71
CA SER A 46 3.88 8.75 2.05
C SER A 46 3.61 10.26 1.97
N GLY A 47 2.35 10.61 1.76
CA GLY A 47 1.84 11.97 1.96
C GLY A 47 1.42 12.21 3.41
N ALA A 48 1.22 13.46 3.81
CA ALA A 48 0.58 13.81 5.08
C ALA A 48 -0.88 13.30 5.13
N GLU A 49 -1.51 13.37 6.30
CA GLU A 49 -2.92 12.98 6.48
C GLU A 49 -3.22 11.57 5.94
N ASN A 50 -2.54 10.56 6.47
CA ASN A 50 -2.64 9.15 6.05
C ASN A 50 -2.26 8.89 4.58
N GLY A 51 -1.46 9.78 3.99
CA GLY A 51 -0.93 9.61 2.64
C GLY A 51 -1.75 10.25 1.52
N PHE A 52 -2.88 10.88 1.84
CA PHE A 52 -3.76 11.52 0.85
C PHE A 52 -3.61 13.03 0.73
N SER A 53 -2.49 13.56 1.13
CA SER A 53 -2.17 14.98 1.02
C SER A 53 -1.12 15.23 -0.06
N SER A 54 -1.20 16.39 -0.71
CA SER A 54 -0.13 16.86 -1.60
C SER A 54 1.15 17.25 -0.84
N LYS A 55 1.10 17.35 0.48
CA LYS A 55 2.27 17.58 1.34
C LYS A 55 2.97 16.25 1.64
N PRO A 56 4.31 16.15 1.52
CA PRO A 56 5.03 14.92 1.84
C PRO A 56 5.04 14.66 3.35
N ASN A 57 5.04 13.38 3.71
CA ASN A 57 5.30 12.91 5.07
C ASN A 57 6.63 12.14 5.09
N PHE A 58 7.67 12.80 5.53
CA PHE A 58 9.00 12.18 5.64
C PHE A 58 9.13 11.19 6.82
N GLY A 59 8.09 11.01 7.60
CA GLY A 59 8.07 10.06 8.73
C GLY A 59 7.48 8.70 8.39
N THR A 60 6.95 8.48 7.19
CA THR A 60 6.30 7.23 6.81
C THR A 60 6.80 6.74 5.46
N TYR A 61 7.24 5.48 5.42
CA TYR A 61 7.69 4.80 4.22
C TYR A 61 7.09 3.41 4.14
N ALA A 62 7.03 2.86 2.93
CA ALA A 62 6.58 1.49 2.73
C ALA A 62 7.50 0.74 1.77
N LEU A 63 7.54 -0.58 1.97
CA LEU A 63 8.20 -1.54 1.10
C LEU A 63 7.15 -2.57 0.67
N LEU A 64 6.78 -2.55 -0.60
CA LEU A 64 5.98 -3.60 -1.22
C LEU A 64 6.92 -4.58 -1.91
N CYS A 65 6.74 -5.88 -1.63
CA CYS A 65 7.48 -6.95 -2.29
C CYS A 65 6.54 -8.06 -2.74
N ILE A 66 6.89 -8.69 -3.86
CA ILE A 66 6.23 -9.88 -4.38
C ILE A 66 7.28 -10.98 -4.47
N TRP A 67 6.96 -12.15 -3.91
CA TRP A 67 7.87 -13.25 -3.71
C TRP A 67 7.36 -14.51 -4.42
N GLU A 68 8.29 -15.34 -4.87
CA GLU A 68 7.98 -16.67 -5.42
C GLU A 68 7.35 -17.61 -4.38
N SER A 69 7.70 -17.42 -3.09
CA SER A 69 7.16 -18.21 -1.98
C SER A 69 7.30 -17.51 -0.64
N GLU A 70 6.57 -17.99 0.38
CA GLU A 70 6.68 -17.50 1.76
C GLU A 70 8.05 -17.77 2.37
N ILE A 71 8.70 -18.87 2.01
CA ILE A 71 10.06 -19.22 2.49
C ILE A 71 11.05 -18.12 2.07
N LYS A 72 10.98 -17.67 0.81
CA LYS A 72 11.86 -16.60 0.32
C LYS A 72 11.54 -15.25 0.97
N ALA A 73 10.27 -14.94 1.18
CA ALA A 73 9.85 -13.76 1.93
C ALA A 73 10.39 -13.79 3.36
N THR A 74 10.21 -14.89 4.08
CA THR A 74 10.67 -15.04 5.47
C THR A 74 12.20 -14.91 5.59
N ALA A 75 12.94 -15.55 4.72
CA ALA A 75 14.40 -15.43 4.68
C ALA A 75 14.87 -13.97 4.49
N PHE A 76 14.17 -13.18 3.67
CA PHE A 76 14.46 -11.76 3.52
C PHE A 76 14.21 -11.00 4.83
N PHE A 77 13.06 -11.19 5.48
CA PHE A 77 12.71 -10.48 6.71
C PHE A 77 13.65 -10.81 7.88
N GLU A 78 14.20 -12.00 7.91
CA GLU A 78 15.14 -12.44 8.95
C GLU A 78 16.58 -11.95 8.71
N ASN A 79 17.04 -11.99 7.46
CA ASN A 79 18.48 -11.90 7.17
C ASN A 79 18.89 -10.63 6.39
N ASN A 80 17.94 -9.87 5.81
CA ASN A 80 18.32 -8.77 4.95
C ASN A 80 18.73 -7.52 5.75
N SER A 81 19.94 -7.06 5.54
CA SER A 81 20.51 -5.90 6.25
C SER A 81 19.77 -4.59 5.98
N PHE A 82 19.28 -4.36 4.77
CA PHE A 82 18.50 -3.17 4.42
C PHE A 82 17.19 -3.14 5.21
N PHE A 83 16.46 -4.25 5.23
CA PHE A 83 15.22 -4.36 6.00
C PHE A 83 15.47 -4.17 7.50
N ASN A 84 16.49 -4.81 8.05
CA ASN A 84 16.84 -4.70 9.46
C ASN A 84 17.27 -3.27 9.84
N ASN A 85 17.97 -2.55 8.96
CA ASN A 85 18.29 -1.13 9.14
C ASN A 85 17.04 -0.25 9.18
N TYR A 86 16.06 -0.49 8.31
CA TYR A 86 14.79 0.24 8.38
C TYR A 86 14.05 -0.04 9.69
N LYS A 87 13.94 -1.33 10.05
CA LYS A 87 13.25 -1.77 11.26
C LYS A 87 13.86 -1.17 12.53
N SER A 88 15.19 -1.19 12.66
CA SER A 88 15.90 -0.66 13.83
C SER A 88 15.80 0.86 13.99
N ARG A 89 15.59 1.59 12.89
CA ARG A 89 15.41 3.05 12.89
C ARG A 89 13.96 3.49 13.05
N SER A 90 13.02 2.56 12.95
CA SER A 90 11.59 2.83 13.02
C SER A 90 11.08 2.78 14.46
N ALA A 91 10.25 3.73 14.85
CA ALA A 91 9.51 3.68 16.10
C ALA A 91 8.42 2.62 16.07
N GLU A 92 7.81 2.43 14.92
CA GLU A 92 6.85 1.36 14.66
C GLU A 92 7.10 0.77 13.27
N SER A 93 6.87 -0.53 13.12
CA SER A 93 6.80 -1.20 11.84
C SER A 93 5.64 -2.20 11.81
N PHE A 94 5.02 -2.32 10.65
CA PHE A 94 3.91 -3.23 10.43
C PHE A 94 4.06 -3.90 9.08
N THR A 95 3.99 -5.23 9.05
CA THR A 95 4.06 -6.02 7.82
C THR A 95 2.83 -6.88 7.67
N VAL A 96 2.21 -6.84 6.51
CA VAL A 96 1.14 -7.76 6.10
C VAL A 96 1.64 -8.71 5.02
N PHE A 97 1.29 -9.99 5.15
CA PHE A 97 1.48 -11.04 4.14
C PHE A 97 0.11 -11.39 3.56
N ALA A 98 0.04 -11.48 2.23
CA ALA A 98 -1.21 -11.72 1.56
C ALA A 98 -1.03 -12.50 0.24
N HIS A 99 -2.05 -13.27 -0.11
CA HIS A 99 -2.18 -13.89 -1.44
C HIS A 99 -3.02 -12.99 -2.35
N ALA A 100 -2.57 -12.78 -3.58
CA ALA A 100 -3.37 -12.06 -4.58
C ALA A 100 -4.59 -12.92 -4.98
N ALA A 101 -5.76 -12.30 -4.99
CA ALA A 101 -7.00 -12.93 -5.43
C ALA A 101 -7.47 -12.36 -6.78
N GLU A 102 -7.41 -11.05 -6.94
CA GLU A 102 -7.78 -10.36 -8.17
C GLU A 102 -6.79 -9.24 -8.45
N ALA A 103 -6.43 -9.03 -9.71
CA ALA A 103 -5.63 -7.89 -10.10
C ALA A 103 -5.94 -7.45 -11.54
N HIS A 104 -6.10 -6.14 -11.73
CA HIS A 104 -6.38 -5.51 -13.02
C HIS A 104 -5.49 -4.30 -13.22
N GLY A 105 -5.10 -4.04 -14.46
CA GLY A 105 -4.24 -2.91 -14.81
C GLY A 105 -2.76 -3.25 -14.72
N LYS A 106 -1.92 -2.21 -14.61
CA LYS A 106 -0.46 -2.35 -14.70
C LYS A 106 0.26 -1.45 -13.71
N TRP A 107 1.47 -1.85 -13.33
CA TRP A 107 2.44 -1.07 -12.60
C TRP A 107 3.76 -1.04 -13.39
N ASP A 108 4.12 0.12 -13.92
CA ASP A 108 5.24 0.31 -14.84
C ASP A 108 5.19 -0.66 -16.04
N GLY A 109 4.01 -0.71 -16.66
CA GLY A 109 3.76 -1.55 -17.84
C GLY A 109 3.61 -3.05 -17.56
N LYS A 110 3.78 -3.51 -16.32
CA LYS A 110 3.70 -4.93 -15.92
C LYS A 110 2.46 -5.19 -15.06
N GLN A 111 1.93 -6.43 -15.13
CA GLN A 111 0.99 -6.96 -14.13
C GLN A 111 1.80 -7.86 -13.19
N PRO A 112 2.14 -7.39 -11.98
CA PRO A 112 3.06 -8.13 -11.12
C PRO A 112 2.39 -9.22 -10.29
N PHE A 113 1.05 -9.18 -10.13
CA PHE A 113 0.31 -10.09 -9.26
C PHE A 113 -0.26 -11.27 -10.01
N VAL A 114 -0.03 -12.47 -9.50
CA VAL A 114 -0.64 -13.72 -9.97
C VAL A 114 -1.71 -14.14 -8.98
N SER A 115 -2.96 -14.21 -9.43
CA SER A 115 -4.08 -14.64 -8.59
C SER A 115 -3.92 -16.09 -8.17
N SER A 116 -3.95 -16.34 -6.88
CA SER A 116 -3.75 -17.67 -6.27
C SER A 116 -4.74 -17.98 -5.15
N ALA A 117 -5.68 -17.07 -4.89
CA ALA A 117 -6.66 -17.20 -3.81
C ALA A 117 -8.06 -16.77 -4.27
N THR A 118 -9.08 -17.21 -3.55
CA THR A 118 -10.48 -16.88 -3.84
C THR A 118 -11.05 -16.02 -2.71
N LEU A 119 -11.66 -14.90 -3.06
CA LEU A 119 -12.30 -13.98 -2.12
C LEU A 119 -13.59 -14.59 -1.53
N ALA A 120 -13.86 -14.28 -0.27
CA ALA A 120 -15.10 -14.60 0.41
C ALA A 120 -15.66 -13.36 1.12
N LEU A 121 -16.98 -13.16 1.06
CA LEU A 121 -17.64 -11.93 1.52
C LEU A 121 -17.45 -11.67 3.01
N ASP A 122 -17.37 -12.72 3.81
CA ASP A 122 -17.25 -12.70 5.27
C ASP A 122 -15.79 -12.68 5.77
N LYS A 123 -14.81 -12.66 4.87
CA LYS A 123 -13.38 -12.72 5.22
C LYS A 123 -12.68 -11.39 5.01
N PRO A 124 -11.58 -11.15 5.76
CA PRO A 124 -10.75 -9.97 5.58
C PRO A 124 -10.21 -9.84 4.17
N VAL A 125 -10.14 -8.60 3.70
CA VAL A 125 -9.58 -8.26 2.40
C VAL A 125 -8.61 -7.09 2.50
N MET A 126 -7.49 -7.21 1.82
CA MET A 126 -6.57 -6.09 1.56
C MET A 126 -6.77 -5.61 0.14
N VAL A 127 -6.84 -4.30 -0.05
CA VAL A 127 -7.00 -3.65 -1.36
C VAL A 127 -5.82 -2.74 -1.63
N LEU A 128 -5.26 -2.86 -2.81
CA LEU A 128 -4.25 -1.95 -3.35
C LEU A 128 -4.82 -1.26 -4.57
N THR A 129 -4.89 0.06 -4.53
CA THR A 129 -5.22 0.90 -5.68
C THR A 129 -4.02 1.77 -6.01
N ARG A 130 -3.53 1.71 -7.22
CA ARG A 130 -2.39 2.52 -7.69
C ARG A 130 -2.77 3.29 -8.94
N ALA A 131 -2.33 4.54 -9.03
CA ALA A 131 -2.52 5.37 -10.20
C ALA A 131 -1.27 6.20 -10.53
N SER A 132 -0.94 6.29 -11.80
CA SER A 132 -0.04 7.31 -12.35
C SER A 132 -0.90 8.40 -12.98
N ILE A 133 -0.83 9.61 -12.39
CA ILE A 133 -1.69 10.73 -12.76
C ILE A 133 -1.06 11.47 -13.94
N ARG A 134 -1.86 11.87 -14.92
CA ARG A 134 -1.41 12.72 -16.03
C ARG A 134 -1.01 14.09 -15.50
N ILE A 135 0.18 14.58 -15.84
CA ILE A 135 0.72 15.88 -15.36
C ILE A 135 -0.29 17.01 -15.60
N SER A 136 -0.92 17.06 -16.77
CA SER A 136 -1.94 18.07 -17.12
C SER A 136 -3.22 17.98 -16.27
N LYS A 137 -3.38 16.95 -15.46
CA LYS A 137 -4.58 16.69 -14.63
C LYS A 137 -4.31 16.78 -13.12
N LEU A 138 -3.08 17.04 -12.69
CA LEU A 138 -2.69 17.06 -11.28
C LEU A 138 -3.55 17.99 -10.44
N ILE A 139 -3.75 19.23 -10.85
CA ILE A 139 -4.54 20.22 -10.10
C ILE A 139 -6.00 19.76 -9.97
N SER A 140 -6.58 19.26 -11.07
CA SER A 140 -7.97 18.77 -11.09
C SER A 140 -8.15 17.55 -10.16
N PHE A 141 -7.18 16.64 -10.14
CA PHE A 141 -7.17 15.46 -9.29
C PHE A 141 -7.08 15.84 -7.81
N TRP A 142 -6.05 16.60 -7.41
CA TRP A 142 -5.79 16.91 -6.01
C TRP A 142 -6.85 17.77 -5.34
N ARG A 143 -7.58 18.61 -6.11
CA ARG A 143 -8.72 19.37 -5.59
C ARG A 143 -9.91 18.50 -5.15
N LYS A 144 -10.02 17.29 -5.70
CA LYS A 144 -11.17 16.40 -5.46
C LYS A 144 -10.86 15.26 -4.49
N VAL A 145 -9.67 14.69 -4.55
CA VAL A 145 -9.31 13.47 -3.82
C VAL A 145 -9.20 13.70 -2.30
N GLY A 146 -8.75 14.87 -1.85
CA GLY A 146 -8.63 15.16 -0.41
C GLY A 146 -9.94 15.04 0.38
N GLN A 147 -11.10 15.19 -0.28
CA GLN A 147 -12.41 15.08 0.37
C GLN A 147 -12.84 13.62 0.61
N VAL A 148 -12.35 12.68 -0.21
CA VAL A 148 -12.70 11.24 -0.11
C VAL A 148 -11.92 10.56 1.00
N SER A 149 -10.67 10.97 1.20
CA SER A 149 -9.80 10.42 2.25
C SER A 149 -10.42 10.50 3.65
N LYS A 150 -11.03 11.64 3.99
CA LYS A 150 -11.65 11.85 5.30
C LYS A 150 -12.86 10.92 5.54
N SER A 151 -13.65 10.66 4.52
CA SER A 151 -14.82 9.77 4.66
C SER A 151 -14.45 8.29 4.79
N LEU A 152 -13.23 7.91 4.42
CA LEU A 152 -12.74 6.56 4.57
C LEU A 152 -12.38 6.25 6.03
N GLU A 153 -11.82 7.22 6.76
CA GLU A 153 -11.36 7.03 8.14
C GLU A 153 -12.49 6.80 9.14
N GLU A 154 -13.70 7.23 8.81
CA GLU A 154 -14.90 7.13 9.64
C GLU A 154 -15.64 5.79 9.47
N TYR A 155 -15.10 4.86 8.68
CA TYR A 155 -15.80 3.60 8.39
C TYR A 155 -15.36 2.48 9.35
N ASP A 156 -16.30 1.94 10.13
CA ASP A 156 -16.03 0.98 11.21
C ASP A 156 -15.36 -0.32 10.74
N GLY A 157 -15.65 -0.76 9.53
CA GLY A 157 -15.03 -1.96 8.92
C GLY A 157 -13.59 -1.78 8.42
N LEU A 158 -13.04 -0.56 8.50
CA LEU A 158 -11.68 -0.26 8.04
C LEU A 158 -10.65 -0.47 9.15
N ALA A 159 -9.81 -1.51 9.02
CA ALA A 159 -8.70 -1.76 9.95
C ALA A 159 -7.53 -0.81 9.73
N LEU A 160 -7.19 -0.55 8.47
CA LEU A 160 -6.03 0.25 8.08
C LEU A 160 -6.27 0.91 6.73
N SER A 161 -5.84 2.16 6.57
CA SER A 161 -5.66 2.82 5.27
C SER A 161 -4.42 3.68 5.28
N ILE A 162 -3.56 3.49 4.28
CA ILE A 162 -2.33 4.26 4.12
C ILE A 162 -2.14 4.62 2.65
N GLY A 163 -1.98 5.90 2.37
CA GLY A 163 -1.57 6.40 1.06
C GLY A 163 -0.05 6.43 0.95
N VAL A 164 0.46 5.91 -0.14
CA VAL A 164 1.90 5.85 -0.46
C VAL A 164 2.14 6.21 -1.92
N GLY A 165 3.39 6.45 -2.32
CA GLY A 165 3.70 6.76 -3.71
C GLY A 165 5.20 6.70 -4.00
N GLU A 166 5.55 6.49 -5.26
CA GLU A 166 6.94 6.51 -5.75
C GLU A 166 7.39 7.94 -6.05
N TRP A 167 6.54 8.67 -6.75
CA TRP A 167 6.79 10.07 -7.12
C TRP A 167 5.72 10.96 -6.49
N PRO A 168 6.12 11.93 -5.67
CA PRO A 168 5.18 12.85 -5.05
C PRO A 168 4.21 13.43 -6.08
N LEU A 169 2.93 13.49 -5.73
CA LEU A 169 1.83 14.03 -6.54
C LEU A 169 1.46 13.24 -7.81
N ILE A 170 2.39 12.50 -8.43
CA ILE A 170 2.21 11.89 -9.74
C ILE A 170 1.86 10.40 -9.64
N GLN A 171 2.56 9.65 -8.80
CA GLN A 171 2.36 8.20 -8.64
C GLN A 171 1.88 7.92 -7.22
N GLN A 172 0.61 7.61 -7.12
CA GLN A 172 -0.07 7.40 -5.84
C GLN A 172 -0.61 5.99 -5.76
N ALA A 173 -0.52 5.42 -4.58
CA ALA A 173 -1.16 4.17 -4.24
C ALA A 173 -1.83 4.28 -2.87
N THR A 174 -2.89 3.52 -2.68
CA THR A 174 -3.55 3.33 -1.40
C THR A 174 -3.56 1.87 -1.08
N LEU A 175 -3.11 1.52 0.12
CA LEU A 175 -3.32 0.21 0.68
C LEU A 175 -4.34 0.32 1.81
N SER A 176 -5.41 -0.46 1.75
CA SER A 176 -6.42 -0.54 2.80
C SER A 176 -6.68 -1.99 3.18
N ILE A 177 -6.95 -2.23 4.47
CA ILE A 177 -7.29 -3.54 5.03
C ILE A 177 -8.64 -3.41 5.71
N TRP A 178 -9.54 -4.31 5.38
CA TRP A 178 -10.94 -4.32 5.79
C TRP A 178 -11.27 -5.57 6.59
N LYS A 179 -12.18 -5.45 7.55
CA LYS A 179 -12.65 -6.57 8.37
C LYS A 179 -13.30 -7.65 7.53
N THR A 180 -14.08 -7.24 6.52
CA THR A 180 -14.69 -8.15 5.56
C THR A 180 -14.69 -7.58 4.14
N GLN A 181 -14.75 -8.46 3.14
CA GLN A 181 -14.95 -8.04 1.76
C GLN A 181 -16.32 -7.36 1.58
N ALA A 182 -17.34 -7.79 2.29
CA ALA A 182 -18.68 -7.17 2.21
C ALA A 182 -18.65 -5.70 2.63
N GLU A 183 -17.96 -5.36 3.74
CA GLU A 183 -17.81 -3.97 4.20
C GLU A 183 -17.01 -3.11 3.22
N MET A 184 -15.97 -3.66 2.62
CA MET A 184 -15.22 -2.99 1.57
C MET A 184 -16.10 -2.68 0.35
N ILE A 185 -16.91 -3.64 -0.09
CA ILE A 185 -17.86 -3.47 -1.19
C ILE A 185 -18.91 -2.41 -0.82
N ASP A 186 -19.43 -2.47 0.40
CA ASP A 186 -20.41 -1.50 0.91
C ASP A 186 -19.86 -0.07 0.83
N TYR A 187 -18.66 0.16 1.34
CA TYR A 187 -17.97 1.44 1.20
C TYR A 187 -17.82 1.86 -0.27
N ALA A 188 -17.28 0.98 -1.11
CA ALA A 188 -16.98 1.29 -2.50
C ALA A 188 -18.23 1.68 -3.32
N TYR A 189 -19.36 1.04 -3.03
CA TYR A 189 -20.61 1.23 -3.80
C TYR A 189 -21.65 2.14 -3.14
N LYS A 190 -21.59 2.39 -1.82
CA LYS A 190 -22.55 3.27 -1.13
C LYS A 190 -21.99 4.66 -0.82
N ASN A 191 -20.67 4.82 -0.71
CA ASN A 191 -20.09 6.14 -0.44
C ASN A 191 -20.17 7.05 -1.68
N GLU A 192 -21.03 8.05 -1.62
CA GLU A 192 -21.28 8.96 -2.76
C GLU A 192 -20.04 9.76 -3.18
N LYS A 193 -19.19 10.15 -2.22
CA LYS A 193 -17.93 10.87 -2.52
C LYS A 193 -16.98 9.97 -3.30
N HIS A 194 -16.86 8.69 -2.91
CA HIS A 194 -16.04 7.70 -3.61
C HIS A 194 -16.57 7.47 -5.04
N LYS A 195 -17.86 7.24 -5.20
CA LYS A 195 -18.50 7.07 -6.53
C LYS A 195 -18.24 8.27 -7.44
N GLU A 196 -18.39 9.48 -6.90
CA GLU A 196 -18.15 10.70 -7.69
C GLU A 196 -16.71 10.75 -8.20
N VAL A 197 -15.70 10.45 -7.34
CA VAL A 197 -14.30 10.44 -7.74
C VAL A 197 -14.04 9.39 -8.80
N VAL A 198 -14.57 8.16 -8.65
CA VAL A 198 -14.46 7.10 -9.67
C VAL A 198 -15.06 7.56 -11.01
N ARG A 199 -16.25 8.18 -10.99
CA ARG A 199 -16.89 8.73 -12.18
C ARG A 199 -16.04 9.82 -12.84
N LEU A 200 -15.53 10.76 -12.03
CA LEU A 200 -14.69 11.86 -12.52
C LEU A 200 -13.37 11.36 -13.09
N THR A 201 -12.75 10.36 -12.46
CA THR A 201 -11.52 9.71 -12.95
C THR A 201 -11.69 9.22 -14.39
N ARG A 202 -12.79 8.51 -14.66
CA ARG A 202 -13.11 8.02 -16.01
C ARG A 202 -13.43 9.16 -16.98
N LYS A 203 -14.29 10.09 -16.58
CA LYS A 203 -14.74 11.23 -17.41
C LYS A 203 -13.58 12.15 -17.79
N LEU A 204 -12.71 12.50 -16.83
CA LEU A 204 -11.62 13.47 -17.02
C LEU A 204 -10.29 12.80 -17.43
N LYS A 205 -10.27 11.47 -17.51
CA LYS A 205 -9.09 10.66 -17.87
C LYS A 205 -7.85 11.07 -17.05
N TRP A 206 -8.00 11.12 -15.72
CA TRP A 206 -6.93 11.55 -14.82
C TRP A 206 -5.71 10.66 -14.88
N TYR A 207 -5.90 9.34 -15.09
CA TYR A 207 -4.82 8.35 -15.01
C TYR A 207 -4.17 8.11 -16.38
N LYS A 208 -2.85 8.01 -16.35
CA LYS A 208 -2.02 7.51 -17.45
C LYS A 208 -1.94 5.97 -17.38
N GLU A 209 -1.83 5.46 -16.17
CA GLU A 209 -1.75 4.05 -15.85
C GLU A 209 -2.42 3.83 -14.50
N GLU A 210 -3.09 2.70 -14.35
CA GLU A 210 -3.72 2.31 -13.09
C GLU A 210 -3.53 0.83 -12.83
N LEU A 211 -3.57 0.47 -11.55
CA LEU A 211 -3.62 -0.91 -11.08
C LEU A 211 -4.54 -0.99 -9.89
N PHE A 212 -5.38 -2.01 -9.87
CA PHE A 212 -6.25 -2.37 -8.77
C PHE A 212 -6.04 -3.84 -8.44
N ALA A 213 -5.82 -4.16 -7.17
CA ALA A 213 -5.66 -5.54 -6.72
C ALA A 213 -6.33 -5.77 -5.37
N ARG A 214 -6.88 -6.97 -5.20
CA ARG A 214 -7.44 -7.49 -3.95
C ARG A 214 -6.65 -8.70 -3.51
N PHE A 215 -6.46 -8.80 -2.20
CA PHE A 215 -5.65 -9.84 -1.59
C PHE A 215 -6.38 -10.40 -0.38
N ILE A 216 -6.05 -11.65 -0.05
CA ILE A 216 -6.42 -12.27 1.22
C ILE A 216 -5.23 -12.14 2.16
N PRO A 217 -5.30 -11.26 3.17
CA PRO A 217 -4.25 -11.16 4.19
C PRO A 217 -4.36 -12.37 5.13
N TYR A 218 -3.21 -12.94 5.55
CA TYR A 218 -3.20 -14.12 6.41
C TYR A 218 -2.18 -14.07 7.55
N LYS A 219 -1.20 -13.14 7.49
CA LYS A 219 -0.17 -13.01 8.51
C LYS A 219 0.19 -11.54 8.70
N PHE A 220 0.30 -11.13 9.95
CA PHE A 220 0.61 -9.76 10.36
C PHE A 220 1.76 -9.76 11.35
N ILE A 221 2.71 -8.84 11.20
CA ILE A 221 3.86 -8.69 12.09
C ILE A 221 3.97 -7.23 12.51
N GLY A 222 4.01 -6.98 13.82
CA GLY A 222 4.14 -5.64 14.38
C GLY A 222 2.80 -4.92 14.54
N GLN A 223 2.87 -3.59 14.69
CA GLN A 223 1.71 -2.74 14.95
C GLN A 223 1.80 -1.43 14.14
N TRP A 224 0.69 -0.75 13.97
CA TRP A 224 0.62 0.53 13.28
C TRP A 224 -0.23 1.53 14.05
N LYS A 225 0.37 2.68 14.41
CA LYS A 225 -0.26 3.72 15.23
C LYS A 225 -0.83 3.18 16.56
N GLY A 226 -0.06 2.28 17.19
CA GLY A 226 -0.46 1.62 18.43
C GLY A 226 -1.56 0.58 18.30
N LYS A 227 -2.07 0.31 17.08
CA LYS A 227 -3.12 -0.68 16.83
C LYS A 227 -2.51 -1.99 16.34
N ASN A 228 -2.99 -3.10 16.90
CA ASN A 228 -2.74 -4.43 16.36
C ASN A 228 -3.84 -4.78 15.35
N VAL A 229 -3.48 -4.81 14.07
CA VAL A 229 -4.43 -5.04 12.97
C VAL A 229 -5.00 -6.46 13.02
N ALA A 230 -4.21 -7.47 13.42
CA ALA A 230 -4.68 -8.85 13.55
C ALA A 230 -5.81 -8.96 14.59
N ASN A 231 -5.64 -8.30 15.75
CA ASN A 231 -6.66 -8.28 16.79
C ASN A 231 -7.96 -7.61 16.31
N PHE A 232 -7.86 -6.54 15.52
CA PHE A 232 -9.04 -5.88 14.95
C PHE A 232 -9.80 -6.79 13.97
N LEU A 233 -9.07 -7.61 13.22
CA LEU A 233 -9.64 -8.54 12.24
C LEU A 233 -10.10 -9.86 12.87
N GLU A 234 -9.82 -10.08 14.16
CA GLU A 234 -10.15 -11.32 14.89
C GLU A 234 -9.52 -12.59 14.28
N ILE A 235 -8.25 -12.48 13.78
CA ILE A 235 -7.46 -13.55 13.15
C ILE A 235 -6.05 -13.65 13.76
#